data_2a243ea207b4042c0ffe4435d2f4cd89
#
_entry.id   2a243ea207b4042c0ffe4435d2f4cd89
#
_cell.length_a   1.000
_cell.length_b   1.000
_cell.length_c   1.000
_cell.angle_alpha   90.00
_cell.angle_beta   90.00
_cell.angle_gamma   90.00
#
_symmetry.space_group_name_H-M   'P 1'
#
loop_
_entity.id
_entity.type
_entity.pdbx_description
1 polymer ?
#
loop_
_entity_poly.entity_id
_entity_poly.type
_entity_poly.pdbx_seq_one_letter_code
_entity_poly.pdbx_strand_id
1 'polypeptide(L)'
;MCIRDSNYSHQCIEENGIFTVSVLSEDTSGTVIGTLGFNSGKDVDKLQNVRHKVLQEGVPVLKENTCCWFLCKVVNKVESPTHTVFLAEVIAGSDKSRGTPMTYSYYHNVIKGTAPKNAPTYQPPEVERDGNDGESWICTVCGYIYNDPDVSFEELPDDWICPICGMPKKAFQRK
;
A
#
# COMPACT_ATOMS: atom_id res chain seq x y z
N MET A 1 0.26 16.43 4.99
CA MET A 1 0.03 14.97 5.07
C MET A 1 -0.53 14.63 6.44
N CYS A 2 -1.63 13.87 6.51
CA CYS A 2 -2.22 13.40 7.77
C CYS A 2 -1.86 11.93 7.97
N ILE A 3 -1.33 11.58 9.13
CA ILE A 3 -0.87 10.21 9.45
C ILE A 3 -1.23 9.85 10.88
N ARG A 4 -1.60 8.59 11.11
CA ARG A 4 -1.88 8.08 12.45
C ARG A 4 -0.61 7.98 13.28
N ASP A 5 -0.65 8.45 14.53
CA ASP A 5 0.53 8.53 15.43
C ASP A 5 1.15 7.16 15.72
N SER A 6 0.33 6.08 15.70
CA SER A 6 0.82 4.71 15.90
C SER A 6 1.57 4.11 14.69
N ASN A 7 1.59 4.79 13.54
CA ASN A 7 2.32 4.31 12.36
C ASN A 7 3.82 4.56 12.52
N TYR A 8 4.63 3.56 12.18
CA TYR A 8 6.09 3.70 12.22
C TYR A 8 6.60 4.83 11.31
N SER A 9 5.94 5.04 10.15
CA SER A 9 6.26 6.17 9.28
C SER A 9 6.04 7.53 9.95
N HIS A 10 5.07 7.66 10.89
CA HIS A 10 4.89 8.87 11.68
C HIS A 10 6.15 9.17 12.50
N GLN A 11 6.63 8.18 13.25
CA GLN A 11 7.85 8.29 14.04
C GLN A 11 9.04 8.70 13.18
N CYS A 12 9.24 8.06 12.02
CA CYS A 12 10.35 8.40 11.11
C CYS A 12 10.27 9.84 10.61
N ILE A 13 9.08 10.37 10.31
CA ILE A 13 8.90 11.75 9.86
C ILE A 13 9.13 12.73 11.00
N GLU A 14 8.64 12.41 12.18
CA GLU A 14 8.82 13.22 13.39
C GLU A 14 10.30 13.39 13.74
N GLU A 15 11.07 12.28 13.69
CA GLU A 15 12.49 12.27 14.03
C GLU A 15 13.38 12.96 12.98
N ASN A 16 13.05 12.79 11.68
CA ASN A 16 13.92 13.25 10.60
C ASN A 16 13.49 14.59 10.01
N GLY A 17 12.26 15.01 10.17
CA GLY A 17 11.73 16.26 9.60
C GLY A 17 11.69 16.30 8.07
N ILE A 18 11.99 15.17 7.41
CA ILE A 18 12.06 15.08 5.95
C ILE A 18 11.51 13.72 5.49
N PHE A 19 10.80 13.72 4.38
CA PHE A 19 10.23 12.50 3.80
C PHE A 19 10.02 12.63 2.30
N THR A 20 9.78 11.52 1.64
CA THR A 20 9.43 11.48 0.22
C THR A 20 8.01 10.99 0.01
N VAL A 21 7.39 11.47 -1.06
CA VAL A 21 6.11 10.98 -1.58
C VAL A 21 6.37 10.45 -2.98
N SER A 22 6.13 9.17 -3.22
CA SER A 22 6.16 8.56 -4.55
C SER A 22 4.72 8.31 -5.01
N VAL A 23 4.31 8.93 -6.09
CA VAL A 23 2.97 8.77 -6.69
C VAL A 23 2.98 7.51 -7.54
N LEU A 24 2.25 6.48 -7.12
CA LEU A 24 2.19 5.21 -7.84
C LEU A 24 1.45 5.36 -9.18
N SER A 25 1.88 4.60 -10.19
CA SER A 25 1.18 4.49 -11.48
C SER A 25 0.16 3.34 -11.45
N GLU A 26 -0.79 3.35 -12.38
CA GLU A 26 -1.75 2.25 -12.57
C GLU A 26 -1.06 0.91 -12.89
N ASP A 27 0.16 0.96 -13.44
CA ASP A 27 0.98 -0.23 -13.73
C ASP A 27 1.69 -0.81 -12.48
N THR A 28 1.45 -0.24 -11.30
CA THR A 28 2.12 -0.70 -10.07
C THR A 28 1.67 -2.12 -9.71
N SER A 29 2.66 -3.01 -9.53
CA SER A 29 2.38 -4.39 -9.15
C SER A 29 1.80 -4.49 -7.73
N GLY A 30 0.95 -5.49 -7.50
CA GLY A 30 0.42 -5.81 -6.18
C GLY A 30 1.52 -6.06 -5.14
N THR A 31 2.67 -6.60 -5.56
CA THR A 31 3.83 -6.81 -4.68
C THR A 31 4.35 -5.52 -4.07
N VAL A 32 4.48 -4.45 -4.86
CA VAL A 32 4.91 -3.12 -4.36
C VAL A 32 3.89 -2.57 -3.37
N ILE A 33 2.60 -2.65 -3.71
CA ILE A 33 1.50 -2.20 -2.84
C ILE A 33 1.49 -3.00 -1.54
N GLY A 34 1.62 -4.34 -1.63
CA GLY A 34 1.66 -5.23 -0.48
C GLY A 34 2.84 -4.96 0.44
N THR A 35 4.04 -4.87 -0.12
CA THR A 35 5.26 -4.61 0.65
C THR A 35 5.22 -3.27 1.36
N LEU A 36 4.84 -2.21 0.66
CA LEU A 36 4.88 -0.85 1.22
C LEU A 36 3.64 -0.51 2.05
N GLY A 37 2.46 -1.01 1.67
CA GLY A 37 1.18 -0.62 2.27
C GLY A 37 0.72 -1.50 3.42
N PHE A 38 0.99 -2.81 3.38
CA PHE A 38 0.43 -3.78 4.34
C PHE A 38 1.41 -4.27 5.41
N ASN A 39 2.68 -3.95 5.28
CA ASN A 39 3.71 -4.29 6.26
C ASN A 39 4.17 -3.06 7.05
N SER A 40 4.70 -3.25 8.25
CA SER A 40 5.36 -2.20 9.03
C SER A 40 6.85 -2.19 8.75
N GLY A 41 7.45 -1.01 8.52
CA GLY A 41 8.90 -0.85 8.43
C GLY A 41 9.65 -1.10 9.74
N LYS A 42 8.91 -1.28 10.85
CA LYS A 42 9.46 -1.71 12.12
C LYS A 42 9.79 -3.20 12.14
N ASP A 43 9.00 -3.99 11.41
CA ASP A 43 9.06 -5.45 11.45
C ASP A 43 9.83 -6.04 10.27
N VAL A 44 9.84 -5.33 9.12
CA VAL A 44 10.49 -5.79 7.89
C VAL A 44 11.18 -4.63 7.17
N ASP A 45 12.30 -4.94 6.49
CA ASP A 45 12.90 -3.99 5.55
C ASP A 45 12.06 -3.94 4.27
N LYS A 46 11.20 -2.94 4.18
CA LYS A 46 10.31 -2.74 3.03
C LYS A 46 11.03 -2.43 1.72
N LEU A 47 12.28 -1.98 1.79
CA LEU A 47 13.04 -1.56 0.62
C LEU A 47 13.82 -2.70 -0.02
N GLN A 48 13.98 -3.83 0.67
CA GLN A 48 14.74 -4.97 0.19
C GLN A 48 14.22 -5.52 -1.16
N ASN A 49 12.91 -5.54 -1.34
CA ASN A 49 12.25 -6.12 -2.53
C ASN A 49 11.61 -5.06 -3.45
N VAL A 50 11.98 -3.80 -3.28
CA VAL A 50 11.43 -2.69 -4.08
C VAL A 50 12.57 -1.89 -4.68
N ARG A 51 12.56 -1.67 -5.99
CA ARG A 51 13.57 -0.86 -6.66
C ARG A 51 13.44 0.60 -6.23
N HIS A 52 14.46 1.09 -5.56
CA HIS A 52 14.50 2.44 -5.01
C HIS A 52 15.85 3.13 -5.25
N LYS A 53 15.91 4.42 -4.97
CA LYS A 53 17.13 5.23 -4.90
C LYS A 53 17.08 6.01 -3.59
N VAL A 54 18.16 6.03 -2.86
CA VAL A 54 18.32 6.91 -1.71
C VAL A 54 18.83 8.26 -2.19
N LEU A 55 18.17 9.34 -1.80
CA LEU A 55 18.57 10.72 -2.09
C LEU A 55 19.72 11.15 -1.16
N GLN A 56 20.31 12.34 -1.42
CA GLN A 56 21.39 12.87 -0.58
C GLN A 56 20.95 13.08 0.88
N GLU A 57 19.68 13.37 1.08
CA GLU A 57 19.06 13.57 2.39
C GLU A 57 18.82 12.26 3.16
N GLY A 58 19.24 11.12 2.62
CA GLY A 58 19.11 9.80 3.25
C GLY A 58 17.73 9.17 3.13
N VAL A 59 16.80 9.78 2.41
CA VAL A 59 15.43 9.26 2.23
C VAL A 59 15.25 8.56 0.88
N PRO A 60 14.49 7.43 0.83
CA PRO A 60 14.31 6.65 -0.40
C PRO A 60 13.21 7.22 -1.30
N VAL A 61 13.37 7.09 -2.61
CA VAL A 61 12.32 7.25 -3.62
C VAL A 61 12.21 5.99 -4.47
N LEU A 62 11.01 5.64 -4.88
CA LEU A 62 10.79 4.52 -5.78
C LEU A 62 11.30 4.85 -7.19
N LYS A 63 11.92 3.87 -7.85
CA LYS A 63 12.46 4.03 -9.22
C LYS A 63 11.55 3.48 -10.31
N GLU A 64 10.63 2.61 -9.94
CA GLU A 64 9.70 1.96 -10.86
C GLU A 64 8.28 2.07 -10.36
N ASN A 65 7.32 1.90 -11.26
CA ASN A 65 5.90 1.93 -10.95
C ASN A 65 5.46 3.24 -10.28
N THR A 66 6.12 4.34 -10.62
CA THR A 66 5.78 5.68 -10.09
C THR A 66 5.70 6.69 -11.20
N CYS A 67 4.69 7.55 -11.13
CA CYS A 67 4.53 8.67 -12.04
C CYS A 67 5.56 9.77 -11.75
N CYS A 68 5.70 10.11 -10.49
CA CYS A 68 6.62 11.14 -10.01
C CYS A 68 6.90 10.93 -8.51
N TRP A 69 7.85 11.69 -7.99
CA TRP A 69 8.12 11.75 -6.55
C TRP A 69 8.39 13.19 -6.13
N PHE A 70 8.18 13.45 -4.86
CA PHE A 70 8.46 14.73 -4.19
C PHE A 70 9.30 14.47 -2.95
N LEU A 71 10.28 15.35 -2.71
CA LEU A 71 11.01 15.45 -1.46
C LEU A 71 10.41 16.59 -0.64
N CYS A 72 9.98 16.28 0.57
CA CYS A 72 9.24 17.16 1.43
C CYS A 72 10.00 17.42 2.73
N LYS A 73 10.10 18.68 3.14
CA LYS A 73 10.66 19.11 4.43
C LYS A 73 9.53 19.62 5.31
N VAL A 74 9.38 19.05 6.50
CA VAL A 74 8.36 19.48 7.47
C VAL A 74 8.67 20.90 7.94
N VAL A 75 7.68 21.77 7.85
CA VAL A 75 7.77 23.17 8.30
C VAL A 75 6.88 23.44 9.51
N ASN A 76 5.81 22.67 9.69
CA ASN A 76 4.93 22.76 10.84
C ASN A 76 4.12 21.45 11.01
N LYS A 77 3.51 21.26 12.17
CA LYS A 77 2.60 20.15 12.44
C LYS A 77 1.40 20.59 13.28
N VAL A 78 0.28 19.88 13.12
CA VAL A 78 -0.90 20.00 13.97
C VAL A 78 -1.22 18.63 14.53
N GLU A 79 -1.21 18.50 15.84
CA GLU A 79 -1.50 17.26 16.56
C GLU A 79 -2.99 17.16 16.88
N SER A 80 -3.53 15.95 16.78
CA SER A 80 -4.87 15.57 17.21
C SER A 80 -4.76 14.32 18.09
N PRO A 81 -5.82 13.86 18.78
CA PRO A 81 -5.72 12.73 19.71
C PRO A 81 -5.17 11.42 19.11
N THR A 82 -5.21 11.23 17.82
CA THR A 82 -4.84 9.96 17.16
C THR A 82 -4.04 10.15 15.85
N HIS A 83 -3.92 11.37 15.36
CA HIS A 83 -3.27 11.69 14.10
C HIS A 83 -2.51 12.99 14.18
N THR A 84 -1.41 13.07 13.43
CA THR A 84 -0.67 14.31 13.19
C THR A 84 -0.80 14.74 11.74
N VAL A 85 -1.08 16.02 11.52
CA VAL A 85 -1.03 16.65 10.20
C VAL A 85 0.30 17.37 10.06
N PHE A 86 1.18 16.86 9.19
CA PHE A 86 2.42 17.52 8.84
C PHE A 86 2.20 18.51 7.69
N LEU A 87 2.56 19.76 7.89
CA LEU A 87 2.71 20.75 6.84
C LEU A 87 4.16 20.71 6.36
N ALA A 88 4.37 20.48 5.08
CA ALA A 88 5.70 20.34 4.52
C ALA A 88 5.84 21.13 3.23
N GLU A 89 7.02 21.71 3.03
CA GLU A 89 7.45 22.33 1.79
C GLU A 89 8.02 21.27 0.85
N VAL A 90 7.64 21.33 -0.44
CA VAL A 90 8.26 20.50 -1.49
C VAL A 90 9.55 21.17 -1.92
N ILE A 91 10.68 20.55 -1.57
CA ILE A 91 12.01 21.13 -1.82
C ILE A 91 12.72 20.53 -3.05
N ALA A 92 12.26 19.34 -3.51
CA ALA A 92 12.70 18.72 -4.76
C ALA A 92 11.64 17.74 -5.29
N GLY A 93 11.78 17.34 -6.54
CA GLY A 93 10.89 16.36 -7.18
C GLY A 93 11.50 15.79 -8.45
N SER A 94 10.79 14.84 -9.07
CA SER A 94 11.15 14.35 -10.39
C SER A 94 10.92 15.43 -11.46
N ASP A 95 11.83 15.52 -12.40
CA ASP A 95 11.77 16.46 -13.54
C ASP A 95 10.71 16.08 -14.58
N LYS A 96 10.25 14.84 -14.55
CA LYS A 96 9.25 14.28 -15.48
C LYS A 96 8.27 13.38 -14.76
N SER A 97 7.00 13.44 -15.17
CA SER A 97 5.99 12.45 -14.81
C SER A 97 5.91 11.35 -15.88
N ARG A 98 5.54 10.14 -15.47
CA ARG A 98 5.37 8.97 -16.36
C ARG A 98 4.14 8.19 -15.96
N GLY A 99 3.41 7.68 -16.96
CA GLY A 99 2.23 6.85 -16.73
C GLY A 99 1.04 7.62 -16.16
N THR A 100 0.00 6.89 -15.84
CA THR A 100 -1.25 7.40 -15.26
C THR A 100 -1.21 7.21 -13.74
N PRO A 101 -1.44 8.24 -12.93
CA PRO A 101 -1.46 8.10 -11.48
C PRO A 101 -2.57 7.15 -11.02
N MET A 102 -2.22 6.20 -10.16
CA MET A 102 -3.18 5.32 -9.52
C MET A 102 -4.02 6.12 -8.52
N THR A 103 -5.30 6.33 -8.86
CA THR A 103 -6.26 6.95 -7.96
C THR A 103 -6.84 5.94 -6.98
N TYR A 104 -7.42 6.39 -5.85
CA TYR A 104 -8.19 5.53 -4.96
C TYR A 104 -9.35 4.84 -5.69
N SER A 105 -10.02 5.57 -6.58
CA SER A 105 -11.11 5.03 -7.40
C SER A 105 -10.62 3.88 -8.28
N TYR A 106 -9.48 4.05 -8.96
CA TYR A 106 -8.87 2.99 -9.76
C TYR A 106 -8.50 1.77 -8.90
N TYR A 107 -7.83 2.02 -7.77
CA TYR A 107 -7.41 0.96 -6.87
C TYR A 107 -8.58 0.12 -6.34
N HIS A 108 -9.68 0.76 -5.92
CA HIS A 108 -10.83 0.05 -5.38
C HIS A 108 -11.74 -0.56 -6.46
N ASN A 109 -11.97 0.14 -7.57
CA ASN A 109 -12.95 -0.28 -8.58
C ASN A 109 -12.37 -1.20 -9.65
N VAL A 110 -11.08 -1.01 -10.01
CA VAL A 110 -10.42 -1.77 -11.08
C VAL A 110 -9.54 -2.88 -10.50
N ILE A 111 -8.63 -2.53 -9.59
CA ILE A 111 -7.74 -3.50 -8.96
C ILE A 111 -8.48 -4.33 -7.89
N LYS A 112 -9.63 -3.85 -7.39
CA LYS A 112 -10.39 -4.47 -6.28
C LYS A 112 -9.58 -4.54 -4.97
N GLY A 113 -8.63 -3.63 -4.81
CA GLY A 113 -7.80 -3.53 -3.62
C GLY A 113 -8.59 -3.05 -2.40
N THR A 114 -8.13 -3.46 -1.22
CA THR A 114 -8.71 -3.05 0.07
C THR A 114 -7.70 -2.21 0.84
N ALA A 115 -8.18 -1.36 1.74
CA ALA A 115 -7.31 -0.62 2.63
C ALA A 115 -6.78 -1.53 3.75
N PRO A 116 -5.53 -1.35 4.23
CA PRO A 116 -5.04 -2.06 5.41
C PRO A 116 -5.94 -1.84 6.63
N LYS A 117 -6.09 -2.85 7.49
CA LYS A 117 -6.98 -2.81 8.68
C LYS A 117 -6.72 -1.59 9.59
N ASN A 118 -5.50 -1.08 9.60
CA ASN A 118 -5.12 0.09 10.39
C ASN A 118 -5.31 1.43 9.65
N ALA A 119 -5.76 1.42 8.39
CA ALA A 119 -6.01 2.64 7.65
C ALA A 119 -7.34 3.29 8.08
N PRO A 120 -7.41 4.64 8.15
CA PRO A 120 -8.68 5.33 8.46
C PRO A 120 -9.80 5.05 7.46
N THR A 121 -9.44 4.65 6.25
CA THR A 121 -10.35 4.32 5.14
C THR A 121 -10.66 2.83 5.06
N TYR A 122 -10.26 2.03 6.05
CA TYR A 122 -10.57 0.60 6.07
C TYR A 122 -12.08 0.40 6.15
N GLN A 123 -12.60 -0.31 5.17
CA GLN A 123 -13.96 -0.84 5.18
C GLN A 123 -13.84 -2.37 5.22
N PRO A 124 -14.50 -3.04 6.17
CA PRO A 124 -14.59 -4.49 6.11
C PRO A 124 -15.16 -4.91 4.74
N PRO A 125 -14.69 -5.99 4.14
CA PRO A 125 -15.28 -6.49 2.91
C PRO A 125 -16.79 -6.64 3.11
N GLU A 126 -17.59 -5.92 2.32
CA GLU A 126 -19.02 -6.16 2.27
C GLU A 126 -19.19 -7.61 1.77
N VAL A 127 -19.82 -8.41 2.60
CA VAL A 127 -20.21 -9.76 2.22
C VAL A 127 -21.41 -9.58 1.30
N GLU A 128 -21.18 -9.37 0.02
CA GLU A 128 -22.24 -9.60 -0.96
C GLU A 128 -22.64 -11.06 -0.78
N ARG A 129 -23.81 -11.24 -0.18
CA ARG A 129 -24.46 -12.55 -0.07
C ARG A 129 -25.11 -12.83 -1.42
N ASP A 130 -24.29 -12.96 -2.46
CA ASP A 130 -24.74 -13.64 -3.65
C ASP A 130 -24.90 -15.11 -3.26
N GLY A 131 -26.14 -15.61 -3.41
CA GLY A 131 -26.60 -16.90 -2.94
C GLY A 131 -25.95 -18.12 -3.61
N ASN A 132 -24.65 -18.09 -3.79
CA ASN A 132 -23.86 -19.20 -4.23
C ASN A 132 -23.03 -19.70 -3.02
N ASP A 133 -23.40 -20.83 -2.44
CA ASP A 133 -22.72 -21.55 -1.35
C ASP A 133 -21.32 -22.06 -1.79
N GLY A 134 -20.62 -21.35 -2.66
CA GLY A 134 -19.26 -21.64 -3.06
C GLY A 134 -18.26 -21.26 -1.98
N GLU A 135 -17.35 -22.15 -1.68
CA GLU A 135 -16.25 -21.95 -0.74
C GLU A 135 -15.42 -20.73 -1.18
N SER A 136 -15.38 -19.69 -0.36
CA SER A 136 -14.57 -18.49 -0.62
C SER A 136 -13.33 -18.49 0.27
N TRP A 137 -12.21 -18.04 -0.29
CA TRP A 137 -10.93 -17.92 0.41
C TRP A 137 -10.55 -16.45 0.60
N ILE A 138 -10.17 -16.08 1.81
CA ILE A 138 -9.79 -14.71 2.13
C ILE A 138 -8.29 -14.58 2.43
N CYS A 139 -7.63 -13.64 1.80
CA CYS A 139 -6.26 -13.28 2.14
C CYS A 139 -6.23 -12.63 3.54
N THR A 140 -5.50 -13.24 4.48
CA THR A 140 -5.42 -12.77 5.87
C THR A 140 -4.69 -11.43 6.01
N VAL A 141 -3.92 -11.04 4.99
CA VAL A 141 -3.11 -9.82 4.99
C VAL A 141 -3.90 -8.62 4.47
N CYS A 142 -4.50 -8.73 3.27
CA CYS A 142 -5.17 -7.59 2.63
C CYS A 142 -6.70 -7.72 2.57
N GLY A 143 -7.26 -8.88 2.93
CA GLY A 143 -8.71 -9.11 2.90
C GLY A 143 -9.27 -9.40 1.50
N TYR A 144 -8.42 -9.57 0.47
CA TYR A 144 -8.87 -9.99 -0.86
C TYR A 144 -9.59 -11.32 -0.76
N ILE A 145 -10.78 -11.40 -1.38
CA ILE A 145 -11.60 -12.62 -1.44
C ILE A 145 -11.42 -13.23 -2.81
N TYR A 146 -10.92 -14.47 -2.83
CA TYR A 146 -10.89 -15.30 -4.02
C TYR A 146 -12.23 -16.05 -4.13
N ASN A 147 -12.93 -15.85 -5.23
CA ASN A 147 -14.22 -16.42 -5.52
C ASN A 147 -14.41 -16.69 -7.03
N ASP A 148 -13.34 -17.10 -7.70
CA ASP A 148 -13.39 -17.43 -9.13
C ASP A 148 -14.37 -18.60 -9.34
N PRO A 149 -15.37 -18.45 -10.23
CA PRO A 149 -16.38 -19.49 -10.46
C PRO A 149 -15.84 -20.68 -11.29
N ASP A 150 -14.76 -20.47 -12.04
CA ASP A 150 -14.24 -21.43 -13.01
C ASP A 150 -13.06 -22.23 -12.47
N VAL A 151 -12.33 -21.69 -11.48
CA VAL A 151 -11.14 -22.33 -10.90
C VAL A 151 -11.25 -22.34 -9.39
N SER A 152 -11.18 -23.52 -8.77
CA SER A 152 -11.18 -23.60 -7.31
C SER A 152 -9.86 -23.10 -6.73
N PHE A 153 -9.89 -22.56 -5.51
CA PHE A 153 -8.67 -22.07 -4.86
C PHE A 153 -7.62 -23.17 -4.68
N GLU A 154 -8.05 -24.39 -4.46
CA GLU A 154 -7.19 -25.57 -4.29
C GLU A 154 -6.42 -25.90 -5.56
N GLU A 155 -7.03 -25.71 -6.73
CA GLU A 155 -6.45 -25.99 -8.05
C GLU A 155 -5.44 -24.93 -8.51
N LEU A 156 -5.37 -23.79 -7.82
CA LEU A 156 -4.37 -22.80 -8.12
C LEU A 156 -2.95 -23.35 -7.91
N PRO A 157 -1.97 -22.98 -8.75
CA PRO A 157 -0.57 -23.37 -8.60
C PRO A 157 -0.03 -23.00 -7.21
N ASP A 158 0.93 -23.77 -6.69
CA ASP A 158 1.52 -23.51 -5.37
C ASP A 158 2.29 -22.17 -5.30
N ASP A 159 2.78 -21.70 -6.42
CA ASP A 159 3.46 -20.42 -6.59
C ASP A 159 2.50 -19.24 -6.85
N TRP A 160 1.18 -19.50 -6.87
CA TRP A 160 0.20 -18.44 -7.01
C TRP A 160 0.27 -17.45 -5.86
N ILE A 161 0.17 -16.17 -6.17
CA ILE A 161 0.23 -15.08 -5.21
C ILE A 161 -1.03 -14.24 -5.25
N CYS A 162 -1.38 -13.64 -4.14
CA CYS A 162 -2.48 -12.70 -4.04
C CYS A 162 -2.28 -11.54 -5.03
N PRO A 163 -3.24 -11.26 -5.93
CA PRO A 163 -3.11 -10.20 -6.94
C PRO A 163 -3.05 -8.80 -6.33
N ILE A 164 -3.51 -8.64 -5.07
CA ILE A 164 -3.56 -7.35 -4.39
C ILE A 164 -2.30 -7.06 -3.59
N CYS A 165 -1.79 -8.03 -2.83
CA CYS A 165 -0.67 -7.79 -1.90
C CYS A 165 0.55 -8.69 -2.15
N GLY A 166 0.51 -9.56 -3.17
CA GLY A 166 1.63 -10.45 -3.51
C GLY A 166 1.90 -11.57 -2.49
N MET A 167 1.05 -11.73 -1.48
CA MET A 167 1.21 -12.80 -0.49
C MET A 167 0.96 -14.17 -1.12
N PRO A 168 1.74 -15.21 -0.70
CA PRO A 168 1.60 -16.54 -1.24
C PRO A 168 0.25 -17.19 -0.86
N LYS A 169 -0.16 -18.22 -1.59
CA LYS A 169 -1.39 -19.01 -1.41
C LYS A 169 -1.63 -19.39 0.07
N LYS A 170 -0.58 -19.74 0.82
CA LYS A 170 -0.65 -20.07 2.25
C LYS A 170 -1.14 -18.95 3.19
N ALA A 171 -1.19 -17.71 2.72
CA ALA A 171 -1.73 -16.58 3.48
C ALA A 171 -3.26 -16.46 3.37
N PHE A 172 -3.91 -17.42 2.72
CA PHE A 172 -5.36 -17.47 2.60
C PHE A 172 -5.96 -18.43 3.61
N GLN A 173 -7.14 -18.07 4.09
CA GLN A 173 -7.97 -18.90 4.97
C GLN A 173 -9.35 -19.07 4.35
N ARG A 174 -9.92 -20.23 4.53
CA ARG A 174 -11.31 -20.52 4.14
C ARG A 174 -12.25 -19.67 4.99
N LYS A 175 -13.23 -19.08 4.34
CA LYS A 175 -14.22 -18.21 4.99
C LYS A 175 -15.36 -19.04 5.54
#